data_a9011796603f235345fab1a81b0f4b38
#
_entry.id   a9011796603f235345fab1a81b0f4b38
#
_cell.length_a   1.000
_cell.length_b   1.000
_cell.length_c   1.000
_cell.angle_alpha   90.00
_cell.angle_beta   90.00
_cell.angle_gamma   90.00
#
_symmetry.space_group_name_H-M   'P 1'
#
loop_
_entity.id
_entity.type
_entity.pdbx_description
1 polymer ?
#
loop_
_entity_poly.entity_id
_entity_poly.type
_entity_poly.pdbx_seq_one_letter_code
_entity_poly.pdbx_strand_id
1 'polypeptide(L)'
;MKRGTGKKIGKIVLLVVLLAMVGVIVYAVMVCPVNPTRMKPAKSYEQLRDTVEKKTDIRVPGENLLPWTVTERQLRMDSPSRMAKVSGFAISGTMERGGVTFDVEVSVGVIGVVGDLPPCWDSYRYVPIYLFQNRGFYMTQLYIDGNEYIIQVMYPESTTLSEEDAAYVEDALRTACHTVVDLYQ
;
A
#
# COMPACT_ATOMS: atom_id res chain seq x y z
N MET A 1 43.31 55.62 -2.63
CA MET A 1 43.28 54.25 -3.19
C MET A 1 42.41 53.36 -2.35
N LYS A 2 41.12 53.11 -2.77
CA LYS A 2 40.21 52.14 -2.11
C LYS A 2 39.37 51.39 -3.18
N ARG A 3 40.03 50.61 -4.03
CA ARG A 3 39.34 49.84 -5.09
C ARG A 3 39.32 48.30 -4.87
N GLY A 4 39.85 47.80 -3.73
CA GLY A 4 39.97 46.35 -3.50
C GLY A 4 38.79 45.67 -2.78
N THR A 5 38.05 46.43 -1.97
CA THR A 5 37.01 45.89 -1.07
C THR A 5 35.71 45.49 -1.78
N GLY A 6 35.31 46.25 -2.79
CA GLY A 6 34.07 45.98 -3.53
C GLY A 6 34.11 44.67 -4.36
N LYS A 7 35.30 44.32 -4.93
CA LYS A 7 35.44 43.06 -5.68
C LYS A 7 35.42 41.82 -4.78
N LYS A 8 35.89 41.91 -3.54
CA LYS A 8 35.82 40.81 -2.57
C LYS A 8 34.38 40.57 -2.07
N ILE A 9 33.66 41.69 -1.78
CA ILE A 9 32.25 41.62 -1.34
C ILE A 9 31.40 41.00 -2.44
N GLY A 10 31.56 41.42 -3.70
CA GLY A 10 30.81 40.86 -4.84
C GLY A 10 31.02 39.33 -5.02
N LYS A 11 32.27 38.84 -4.80
CA LYS A 11 32.56 37.39 -4.87
C LYS A 11 31.88 36.61 -3.73
N ILE A 12 31.87 37.19 -2.51
CA ILE A 12 31.23 36.56 -1.34
C ILE A 12 29.71 36.50 -1.56
N VAL A 13 29.09 37.59 -2.02
CA VAL A 13 27.66 37.62 -2.34
C VAL A 13 27.29 36.62 -3.41
N LEU A 14 28.10 36.53 -4.49
CA LEU A 14 27.87 35.54 -5.55
C LEU A 14 27.98 34.09 -5.03
N LEU A 15 28.94 33.80 -4.15
CA LEU A 15 29.10 32.48 -3.55
C LEU A 15 27.90 32.12 -2.67
N VAL A 16 27.41 33.05 -1.85
CA VAL A 16 26.22 32.85 -1.01
C VAL A 16 24.97 32.59 -1.85
N VAL A 17 24.77 33.35 -2.92
CA VAL A 17 23.65 33.14 -3.85
C VAL A 17 23.75 31.78 -4.54
N LEU A 18 24.93 31.37 -4.99
CA LEU A 18 25.15 30.05 -5.58
C LEU A 18 24.86 28.92 -4.59
N LEU A 19 25.31 29.03 -3.36
CA LEU A 19 25.04 28.05 -2.31
C LEU A 19 23.53 27.99 -1.96
N ALA A 20 22.85 29.12 -1.92
CA ALA A 20 21.40 29.17 -1.72
C ALA A 20 20.64 28.51 -2.88
N MET A 21 21.04 28.77 -4.14
CA MET A 21 20.43 28.11 -5.31
C MET A 21 20.66 26.61 -5.30
N VAL A 22 21.88 26.13 -4.98
CA VAL A 22 22.16 24.72 -4.84
C VAL A 22 21.30 24.11 -3.73
N GLY A 23 21.16 24.78 -2.59
CA GLY A 23 20.28 24.35 -1.50
C GLY A 23 18.83 24.21 -1.91
N VAL A 24 18.29 25.18 -2.67
CA VAL A 24 16.93 25.14 -3.21
C VAL A 24 16.78 23.99 -4.22
N ILE A 25 17.75 23.78 -5.09
CA ILE A 25 17.70 22.67 -6.07
C ILE A 25 17.73 21.31 -5.35
N VAL A 26 18.63 21.15 -4.39
CA VAL A 26 18.74 19.92 -3.57
C VAL A 26 17.42 19.68 -2.82
N TYR A 27 16.86 20.71 -2.19
CA TYR A 27 15.59 20.63 -1.51
C TYR A 27 14.45 20.24 -2.47
N ALA A 28 14.35 20.91 -3.62
CA ALA A 28 13.34 20.60 -4.63
C ALA A 28 13.46 19.16 -5.15
N VAL A 29 14.69 18.68 -5.42
CA VAL A 29 14.94 17.31 -5.86
C VAL A 29 14.60 16.28 -4.77
N MET A 30 14.81 16.61 -3.49
CA MET A 30 14.52 15.72 -2.37
C MET A 30 13.04 15.65 -2.01
N VAL A 31 12.32 16.78 -2.12
CA VAL A 31 10.94 16.93 -1.68
C VAL A 31 9.93 16.78 -2.83
N CYS A 32 10.35 16.95 -4.10
CA CYS A 32 9.47 16.73 -5.24
C CYS A 32 8.89 15.32 -5.26
N PRO A 33 7.59 15.17 -5.45
CA PRO A 33 6.95 13.86 -5.57
C PRO A 33 7.50 13.11 -6.79
N VAL A 34 8.06 11.92 -6.53
CA VAL A 34 8.58 11.04 -7.59
C VAL A 34 7.51 10.05 -8.02
N ASN A 35 6.62 9.72 -7.10
CA ASN A 35 5.49 8.83 -7.36
C ASN A 35 4.23 9.39 -6.68
N PRO A 36 3.29 9.98 -7.44
CA PRO A 36 2.07 10.57 -6.88
C PRO A 36 1.16 9.54 -6.18
N THR A 37 1.27 8.27 -6.57
CA THR A 37 0.44 7.20 -5.98
C THR A 37 1.04 6.62 -4.70
N ARG A 38 2.27 6.98 -4.35
CA ARG A 38 3.05 6.34 -3.27
C ARG A 38 3.21 4.83 -3.44
N MET A 39 3.01 4.33 -4.64
CA MET A 39 3.12 2.92 -4.99
C MET A 39 4.32 2.72 -5.90
N LYS A 40 5.11 1.69 -5.63
CA LYS A 40 6.28 1.34 -6.43
C LYS A 40 6.21 -0.12 -6.83
N PRO A 41 6.20 -0.48 -8.11
CA PRO A 41 6.13 -1.86 -8.54
C PRO A 41 7.34 -2.65 -8.01
N ALA A 42 7.09 -3.85 -7.52
CA ALA A 42 8.10 -4.83 -7.20
C ALA A 42 8.29 -5.78 -8.40
N LYS A 43 9.53 -6.16 -8.69
CA LYS A 43 9.86 -6.99 -9.85
C LYS A 43 9.49 -8.46 -9.64
N SER A 44 9.47 -8.91 -8.40
CA SER A 44 9.10 -10.27 -8.01
C SER A 44 8.50 -10.30 -6.61
N TYR A 45 7.88 -11.42 -6.25
CA TYR A 45 7.38 -11.66 -4.91
C TYR A 45 8.49 -11.64 -3.86
N GLU A 46 9.61 -12.27 -4.13
CA GLU A 46 10.76 -12.29 -3.22
C GLU A 46 11.28 -10.89 -2.94
N GLN A 47 11.37 -10.03 -3.98
CA GLN A 47 11.75 -8.64 -3.79
C GLN A 47 10.75 -7.88 -2.91
N LEU A 48 9.44 -8.09 -3.13
CA LEU A 48 8.39 -7.49 -2.33
C LEU A 48 8.55 -7.90 -0.87
N ARG A 49 8.51 -9.21 -0.61
CA ARG A 49 8.60 -9.80 0.73
C ARG A 49 9.86 -9.34 1.46
N ASP A 50 11.02 -9.56 0.87
CA ASP A 50 12.31 -9.24 1.50
C ASP A 50 12.45 -7.75 1.78
N THR A 51 11.90 -6.89 0.92
CA THR A 51 11.93 -5.44 1.12
C THR A 51 11.00 -4.99 2.24
N VAL A 52 9.78 -5.54 2.30
CA VAL A 52 8.80 -5.19 3.33
C VAL A 52 9.23 -5.73 4.67
N GLU A 53 9.48 -7.04 4.80
CA GLU A 53 9.80 -7.70 6.06
C GLU A 53 11.15 -7.26 6.66
N LYS A 54 12.10 -6.81 5.83
CA LYS A 54 13.37 -6.25 6.31
C LYS A 54 13.24 -4.83 6.87
N LYS A 55 12.25 -4.07 6.41
CA LYS A 55 12.12 -2.63 6.72
C LYS A 55 10.94 -2.31 7.63
N THR A 56 10.07 -3.27 7.85
CA THR A 56 8.85 -3.13 8.66
C THR A 56 8.63 -4.43 9.44
N ASP A 57 7.70 -4.42 10.39
CA ASP A 57 7.24 -5.62 11.10
C ASP A 57 6.08 -6.33 10.38
N ILE A 58 5.77 -5.90 9.16
CA ILE A 58 4.69 -6.43 8.34
C ILE A 58 5.14 -7.73 7.69
N ARG A 59 4.29 -8.75 7.73
CA ARG A 59 4.48 -10.03 7.02
C ARG A 59 3.74 -10.02 5.69
N VAL A 60 4.34 -10.60 4.65
CA VAL A 60 3.78 -10.65 3.30
C VAL A 60 3.25 -12.06 3.02
N PRO A 61 1.94 -12.25 2.73
CA PRO A 61 1.39 -13.56 2.44
C PRO A 61 1.99 -14.17 1.16
N GLY A 62 2.24 -15.47 1.17
CA GLY A 62 2.69 -16.19 0.00
C GLY A 62 1.64 -16.15 -1.12
N GLU A 63 2.07 -15.85 -2.35
CA GLU A 63 1.14 -15.74 -3.49
C GLU A 63 0.37 -17.03 -3.76
N ASN A 64 1.01 -18.17 -3.54
CA ASN A 64 0.41 -19.50 -3.69
C ASN A 64 -0.61 -19.85 -2.60
N LEU A 65 -0.72 -19.03 -1.55
CA LEU A 65 -1.69 -19.18 -0.47
C LEU A 65 -2.92 -18.29 -0.65
N LEU A 66 -2.86 -17.34 -1.60
CA LEU A 66 -3.97 -16.46 -1.91
C LEU A 66 -4.97 -17.18 -2.84
N PRO A 67 -6.28 -17.03 -2.65
CA PRO A 67 -7.30 -17.73 -3.43
C PRO A 67 -7.57 -17.10 -4.82
N TRP A 68 -6.61 -16.33 -5.36
CA TRP A 68 -6.72 -15.69 -6.67
C TRP A 68 -5.40 -15.71 -7.44
N THR A 69 -5.47 -15.38 -8.73
CA THR A 69 -4.29 -15.25 -9.58
C THR A 69 -3.67 -13.87 -9.38
N VAL A 70 -2.44 -13.83 -8.86
CA VAL A 70 -1.71 -12.57 -8.64
C VAL A 70 -1.22 -11.99 -9.96
N THR A 71 -1.53 -10.72 -10.21
CA THR A 71 -1.12 -9.97 -11.42
C THR A 71 -0.13 -8.86 -11.11
N GLU A 72 -0.26 -8.20 -9.96
CA GLU A 72 0.59 -7.07 -9.59
C GLU A 72 1.11 -7.17 -8.16
N ARG A 73 2.29 -6.58 -7.95
CA ARG A 73 3.00 -6.48 -6.67
C ARG A 73 3.55 -5.08 -6.51
N GLN A 74 3.21 -4.43 -5.41
CA GLN A 74 3.59 -3.05 -5.19
C GLN A 74 4.08 -2.81 -3.77
N LEU A 75 5.20 -2.08 -3.65
CA LEU A 75 5.67 -1.53 -2.39
C LEU A 75 4.90 -0.23 -2.11
N ARG A 76 4.34 -0.11 -0.93
CA ARG A 76 3.73 1.13 -0.47
C ARG A 76 4.78 1.98 0.25
N MET A 77 4.80 3.27 -0.09
CA MET A 77 5.74 4.24 0.44
C MET A 77 5.01 5.21 1.38
N ASP A 78 5.66 5.66 2.46
CA ASP A 78 5.12 6.61 3.43
C ASP A 78 4.88 8.02 2.82
N SER A 79 5.64 8.34 1.77
CA SER A 79 5.52 9.62 1.07
C SER A 79 5.82 9.47 -0.42
N PRO A 80 5.43 10.45 -1.27
CA PRO A 80 5.78 10.44 -2.69
C PRO A 80 7.23 10.89 -2.98
N SER A 81 8.04 11.16 -1.97
CA SER A 81 9.40 11.70 -2.12
C SER A 81 10.43 10.62 -2.47
N ARG A 82 11.62 11.05 -2.93
CA ARG A 82 12.75 10.14 -3.18
C ARG A 82 13.31 9.51 -1.90
N MET A 83 13.10 10.15 -0.77
CA MET A 83 13.53 9.68 0.56
C MET A 83 12.46 8.83 1.26
N ALA A 84 11.37 8.52 0.57
CA ALA A 84 10.28 7.74 1.10
C ALA A 84 10.76 6.38 1.62
N LYS A 85 10.22 5.99 2.78
CA LYS A 85 10.45 4.67 3.36
C LYS A 85 9.32 3.74 2.96
N VAL A 86 9.61 2.45 2.94
CA VAL A 86 8.57 1.44 2.77
C VAL A 86 7.69 1.44 4.01
N SER A 87 6.39 1.54 3.82
CA SER A 87 5.36 1.55 4.88
C SER A 87 4.38 0.39 4.77
N GLY A 88 4.45 -0.40 3.69
CA GLY A 88 3.56 -1.52 3.47
C GLY A 88 3.69 -2.10 2.07
N PHE A 89 2.66 -2.81 1.66
CA PHE A 89 2.59 -3.43 0.34
C PHE A 89 1.14 -3.47 -0.19
N ALA A 90 1.00 -3.80 -1.48
CA ALA A 90 -0.22 -4.29 -2.08
C ALA A 90 0.10 -5.45 -3.05
N ILE A 91 -0.72 -6.49 -3.01
CA ILE A 91 -0.70 -7.61 -3.94
C ILE A 91 -2.09 -7.68 -4.57
N SER A 92 -2.17 -7.38 -5.86
CA SER A 92 -3.43 -7.37 -6.60
C SER A 92 -3.49 -8.55 -7.55
N GLY A 93 -4.70 -8.95 -7.91
CA GLY A 93 -4.94 -10.05 -8.81
C GLY A 93 -6.38 -10.13 -9.25
N THR A 94 -6.75 -11.24 -9.87
CA THR A 94 -8.10 -11.49 -10.35
C THR A 94 -8.58 -12.88 -9.99
N MET A 95 -9.89 -13.00 -9.79
CA MET A 95 -10.59 -14.28 -9.76
C MET A 95 -11.83 -14.21 -10.66
N GLU A 96 -12.29 -15.34 -11.13
CA GLU A 96 -13.42 -15.41 -12.05
C GLU A 96 -14.46 -16.42 -11.54
N ARG A 97 -15.72 -16.05 -11.62
CA ARG A 97 -16.85 -16.95 -11.36
C ARG A 97 -18.09 -16.47 -12.09
N GLY A 98 -18.85 -17.41 -12.67
CA GLY A 98 -20.13 -17.10 -13.33
C GLY A 98 -20.03 -16.11 -14.48
N GLY A 99 -18.84 -15.96 -15.12
CA GLY A 99 -18.59 -14.96 -16.17
C GLY A 99 -18.33 -13.55 -15.61
N VAL A 100 -18.23 -13.40 -14.29
CA VAL A 100 -17.83 -12.14 -13.63
C VAL A 100 -16.36 -12.22 -13.26
N THR A 101 -15.60 -11.18 -13.63
CA THR A 101 -14.24 -10.98 -13.18
C THR A 101 -14.25 -10.09 -11.94
N PHE A 102 -13.54 -10.51 -10.91
CA PHE A 102 -13.36 -9.80 -9.66
C PHE A 102 -11.91 -9.33 -9.56
N ASP A 103 -11.70 -8.03 -9.35
CA ASP A 103 -10.40 -7.48 -9.01
C ASP A 103 -10.19 -7.61 -7.50
N VAL A 104 -9.08 -8.21 -7.11
CA VAL A 104 -8.79 -8.52 -5.71
C VAL A 104 -7.48 -7.89 -5.28
N GLU A 105 -7.42 -7.38 -4.06
CA GLU A 105 -6.20 -6.83 -3.48
C GLU A 105 -6.09 -7.17 -2.01
N VAL A 106 -4.90 -7.58 -1.57
CA VAL A 106 -4.48 -7.56 -0.16
C VAL A 106 -3.44 -6.47 0.02
N SER A 107 -3.65 -5.59 0.99
CA SER A 107 -2.75 -4.45 1.23
C SER A 107 -2.60 -4.12 2.71
N VAL A 108 -1.46 -3.48 3.03
CA VAL A 108 -1.13 -2.95 4.37
C VAL A 108 -0.54 -1.56 4.22
N GLY A 109 -0.71 -0.73 5.25
CA GLY A 109 -0.22 0.65 5.27
C GLY A 109 -1.13 1.61 4.49
N VAL A 110 -2.36 1.21 4.25
CA VAL A 110 -3.44 2.10 3.79
C VAL A 110 -3.90 2.93 4.99
N ILE A 111 -4.32 4.17 4.74
CA ILE A 111 -5.08 4.92 5.73
C ILE A 111 -6.40 4.19 5.90
N GLY A 112 -6.63 3.67 7.11
CA GLY A 112 -7.78 2.84 7.41
C GLY A 112 -9.11 3.49 7.07
N VAL A 113 -10.14 2.68 7.04
CA VAL A 113 -11.51 3.17 6.91
C VAL A 113 -11.80 4.10 8.08
N VAL A 114 -12.01 5.38 7.77
CA VAL A 114 -12.40 6.37 8.77
C VAL A 114 -13.88 6.18 9.04
N GLY A 115 -14.22 5.56 10.17
CA GLY A 115 -15.60 5.33 10.57
C GLY A 115 -15.71 4.28 11.68
N ASP A 116 -16.92 4.07 12.15
CA ASP A 116 -17.20 3.00 13.11
C ASP A 116 -17.04 1.63 12.45
N LEU A 117 -16.36 0.72 13.12
CA LEU A 117 -16.24 -0.66 12.65
C LEU A 117 -17.63 -1.33 12.66
N PRO A 118 -17.97 -2.11 11.62
CA PRO A 118 -19.17 -2.92 11.64
C PRO A 118 -19.08 -4.00 12.72
N PRO A 119 -20.16 -4.75 12.99
CA PRO A 119 -20.07 -5.95 13.81
C PRO A 119 -19.00 -6.91 13.28
N CYS A 120 -18.33 -7.61 14.18
CA CYS A 120 -17.36 -8.64 13.81
C CYS A 120 -18.06 -9.70 12.94
N TRP A 121 -17.56 -9.89 11.71
CA TRP A 121 -18.10 -10.84 10.73
C TRP A 121 -17.59 -12.24 10.95
N ASP A 122 -16.28 -12.36 11.27
CA ASP A 122 -15.61 -13.63 11.53
C ASP A 122 -14.50 -13.39 12.56
N SER A 123 -14.01 -14.46 13.16
CA SER A 123 -12.86 -14.40 14.06
C SER A 123 -12.02 -15.66 13.89
N TYR A 124 -10.75 -15.47 13.59
CA TYR A 124 -9.82 -16.56 13.42
C TYR A 124 -8.65 -16.41 14.39
N ARG A 125 -8.41 -17.43 15.24
CA ARG A 125 -7.35 -17.43 16.25
C ARG A 125 -7.34 -16.15 17.13
N TYR A 126 -8.52 -15.74 17.56
CA TYR A 126 -8.77 -14.53 18.37
C TYR A 126 -8.55 -13.18 17.64
N VAL A 127 -8.24 -13.17 16.35
CA VAL A 127 -8.17 -11.96 15.54
C VAL A 127 -9.56 -11.68 14.96
N PRO A 128 -10.21 -10.57 15.33
CA PRO A 128 -11.51 -10.21 14.75
C PRO A 128 -11.32 -9.73 13.30
N ILE A 129 -12.24 -10.13 12.44
CA ILE A 129 -12.32 -9.77 11.03
C ILE A 129 -13.60 -8.99 10.81
N TYR A 130 -13.51 -7.81 10.24
CA TYR A 130 -14.62 -6.93 9.95
C TYR A 130 -14.91 -6.92 8.46
N LEU A 131 -16.17 -7.10 8.06
CA LEU A 131 -16.60 -7.09 6.66
C LEU A 131 -17.39 -5.81 6.38
N PHE A 132 -16.96 -5.09 5.37
CA PHE A 132 -17.66 -3.98 4.76
C PHE A 132 -18.16 -4.42 3.38
N GLN A 133 -19.45 -4.24 3.15
CA GLN A 133 -20.08 -4.62 1.89
C GLN A 133 -20.86 -3.45 1.34
N ASN A 134 -20.66 -3.18 0.06
CA ASN A 134 -21.44 -2.21 -0.68
C ASN A 134 -21.61 -2.70 -2.12
N ARG A 135 -22.39 -1.98 -2.91
CA ARG A 135 -22.57 -2.28 -4.33
C ARG A 135 -21.22 -2.14 -5.05
N GLY A 136 -20.81 -3.20 -5.73
CA GLY A 136 -19.54 -3.24 -6.48
C GLY A 136 -18.31 -3.60 -5.66
N PHE A 137 -18.38 -3.76 -4.32
CA PHE A 137 -17.22 -4.19 -3.56
C PHE A 137 -17.56 -4.90 -2.24
N TYR A 138 -16.64 -5.77 -1.84
CA TYR A 138 -16.48 -6.33 -0.50
C TYR A 138 -15.10 -5.96 0.01
N MET A 139 -14.98 -5.66 1.30
CA MET A 139 -13.69 -5.36 1.92
C MET A 139 -13.66 -5.93 3.33
N THR A 140 -12.58 -6.63 3.65
CA THR A 140 -12.31 -7.04 5.03
C THR A 140 -11.18 -6.22 5.62
N GLN A 141 -11.27 -6.00 6.93
CA GLN A 141 -10.29 -5.28 7.73
C GLN A 141 -9.95 -6.08 8.97
N LEU A 142 -8.67 -6.26 9.23
CA LEU A 142 -8.17 -6.95 10.41
C LEU A 142 -6.89 -6.29 10.93
N TYR A 143 -6.67 -6.37 12.24
CA TYR A 143 -5.52 -5.76 12.91
C TYR A 143 -4.68 -6.85 13.56
N ILE A 144 -3.38 -6.90 13.21
CA ILE A 144 -2.43 -7.87 13.75
C ILE A 144 -1.13 -7.14 14.06
N ASP A 145 -0.66 -7.22 15.30
CA ASP A 145 0.59 -6.61 15.77
C ASP A 145 0.72 -5.12 15.42
N GLY A 146 -0.41 -4.37 15.50
CA GLY A 146 -0.46 -2.96 15.18
C GLY A 146 -0.51 -2.63 13.67
N ASN A 147 -0.53 -3.65 12.82
CA ASN A 147 -0.66 -3.49 11.38
C ASN A 147 -2.10 -3.73 10.94
N GLU A 148 -2.60 -2.85 10.08
CA GLU A 148 -3.92 -2.95 9.47
C GLU A 148 -3.80 -3.63 8.11
N TYR A 149 -4.43 -4.80 7.98
CA TYR A 149 -4.59 -5.51 6.72
C TYR A 149 -5.97 -5.25 6.14
N ILE A 150 -5.99 -4.87 4.88
CA ILE A 150 -7.22 -4.68 4.10
C ILE A 150 -7.18 -5.67 2.94
N ILE A 151 -8.24 -6.46 2.80
CA ILE A 151 -8.45 -7.34 1.65
C ILE A 151 -9.75 -6.93 1.01
N GLN A 152 -9.70 -6.59 -0.27
CA GLN A 152 -10.85 -6.08 -1.01
C GLN A 152 -11.09 -6.86 -2.29
N VAL A 153 -12.35 -7.00 -2.64
CA VAL A 153 -12.84 -7.57 -3.89
C VAL A 153 -13.73 -6.56 -4.55
N MET A 154 -13.40 -6.17 -5.77
CA MET A 154 -14.16 -5.22 -6.57
C MET A 154 -14.74 -5.91 -7.80
N TYR A 155 -15.94 -5.51 -8.20
CA TYR A 155 -16.62 -5.97 -9.39
C TYR A 155 -17.49 -4.85 -9.98
N PRO A 156 -17.92 -4.93 -11.26
CA PRO A 156 -18.72 -3.87 -11.87
C PRO A 156 -20.01 -3.59 -11.08
N GLU A 157 -20.25 -2.33 -10.72
CA GLU A 157 -21.43 -1.91 -9.94
C GLU A 157 -22.76 -2.26 -10.61
N SER A 158 -22.77 -2.43 -11.93
CA SER A 158 -23.94 -2.88 -12.70
C SER A 158 -24.28 -4.36 -12.50
N THR A 159 -23.35 -5.15 -11.91
CA THR A 159 -23.52 -6.57 -11.69
C THR A 159 -24.27 -6.81 -10.38
N THR A 160 -25.33 -7.62 -10.45
CA THR A 160 -25.98 -8.17 -9.26
C THR A 160 -25.46 -9.59 -9.07
N LEU A 161 -24.76 -9.82 -7.96
CA LEU A 161 -24.26 -11.16 -7.65
C LEU A 161 -25.40 -12.08 -7.24
N SER A 162 -25.31 -13.33 -7.67
CA SER A 162 -26.13 -14.40 -7.11
C SER A 162 -25.70 -14.70 -5.66
N GLU A 163 -26.53 -15.38 -4.89
CA GLU A 163 -26.18 -15.84 -3.55
C GLU A 163 -24.92 -16.74 -3.56
N GLU A 164 -24.79 -17.58 -4.60
CA GLU A 164 -23.63 -18.45 -4.78
C GLU A 164 -22.35 -17.66 -5.08
N ASP A 165 -22.43 -16.61 -5.90
CA ASP A 165 -21.28 -15.78 -6.23
C ASP A 165 -20.87 -14.91 -5.04
N ALA A 166 -21.84 -14.39 -4.29
CA ALA A 166 -21.58 -13.68 -3.05
C ALA A 166 -20.88 -14.58 -2.00
N ALA A 167 -21.38 -15.80 -1.81
CA ALA A 167 -20.76 -16.79 -0.92
C ALA A 167 -19.34 -17.16 -1.35
N TYR A 168 -19.09 -17.27 -2.66
CA TYR A 168 -17.74 -17.50 -3.19
C TYR A 168 -16.78 -16.36 -2.88
N VAL A 169 -17.22 -15.11 -3.03
CA VAL A 169 -16.41 -13.92 -2.67
C VAL A 169 -16.10 -13.91 -1.17
N GLU A 170 -17.09 -14.19 -0.33
CA GLU A 170 -16.91 -14.23 1.11
C GLU A 170 -15.95 -15.36 1.55
N ASP A 171 -16.00 -16.52 0.92
CA ASP A 171 -15.09 -17.63 1.19
C ASP A 171 -13.64 -17.30 0.79
N ALA A 172 -13.46 -16.64 -0.37
CA ALA A 172 -12.16 -16.14 -0.79
C ALA A 172 -11.59 -15.10 0.19
N LEU A 173 -12.40 -14.15 0.65
CA LEU A 173 -12.00 -13.18 1.66
C LEU A 173 -11.61 -13.84 2.98
N ARG A 174 -12.41 -14.81 3.45
CA ARG A 174 -12.14 -15.57 4.67
C ARG A 174 -10.81 -16.33 4.55
N THR A 175 -10.60 -17.02 3.46
CA THR A 175 -9.35 -17.77 3.18
C THR A 175 -8.13 -16.84 3.22
N ALA A 176 -8.23 -15.68 2.56
CA ALA A 176 -7.14 -14.71 2.55
C ALA A 176 -6.88 -14.09 3.93
N CYS A 177 -7.93 -13.77 4.70
CA CYS A 177 -7.78 -13.30 6.08
C CYS A 177 -7.10 -14.34 6.98
N HIS A 178 -7.51 -15.61 6.90
CA HIS A 178 -6.90 -16.70 7.66
C HIS A 178 -5.42 -16.87 7.26
N THR A 179 -5.11 -16.81 5.96
CA THR A 179 -3.73 -16.84 5.47
C THR A 179 -2.87 -15.73 6.09
N VAL A 180 -3.40 -14.50 6.17
CA VAL A 180 -2.68 -13.38 6.78
C VAL A 180 -2.49 -13.60 8.28
N VAL A 181 -3.50 -14.08 9.02
CA VAL A 181 -3.38 -14.36 10.45
C VAL A 181 -2.33 -15.45 10.74
N ASP A 182 -2.26 -16.47 9.90
CA ASP A 182 -1.30 -17.57 10.04
C ASP A 182 0.17 -17.15 9.88
N LEU A 183 0.45 -15.99 9.27
CA LEU A 183 1.82 -15.46 9.16
C LEU A 183 2.42 -15.00 10.50
N TYR A 184 1.58 -14.77 11.51
CA TYR A 184 1.99 -14.20 12.80
C TYR A 184 2.04 -15.25 13.93
N GLN A 185 2.19 -16.51 13.57
CA GLN A 185 2.22 -17.62 14.54
C GLN A 185 3.54 -18.38 14.57
#